data_8c85477e2ed136a04254aebe9abce290
#
_entry.id   8c85477e2ed136a04254aebe9abce290
#
_cell.length_a   1.000
_cell.length_b   1.000
_cell.length_c   1.000
_cell.angle_alpha   90.00
_cell.angle_beta   90.00
_cell.angle_gamma   90.00
#
_symmetry.space_group_name_H-M   'P 1'
#
loop_
_entity.id
_entity.type
_entity.pdbx_description
1 polymer ?
#
loop_
_entity_poly.entity_id
_entity_poly.type
_entity_poly.pdbx_seq_one_letter_code
_entity_poly.pdbx_strand_id
1 'polypeptide(L)'
;VLIGILCLSGVVTLKAQQERNQGIIWSSLRGLEYTVKAGINIGGTAPVPLPREIRAIDSYRPTLCVSIEGDIKKWFGESKEWGMMIGLRLENKGMETKATVKNYSMEIIGSGGEKLKGNWTGGVQTKVENTYFSIPVVALYQLNNRVSFSAGPFVSFATNRNFSGYVYDGYLREINPTGTKVEFSGDNRASYDFSDNLRKFQWGAQIGTEWKAF
;
A
#
# COMPACT_ATOMS: atom_id res chain seq x y z
N VAL A 1 -8.53 -7.69 -2.17
CA VAL A 1 -7.43 -7.20 -3.04
C VAL A 1 -6.19 -8.01 -2.74
N LEU A 2 -5.85 -8.96 -3.61
CA LEU A 2 -4.58 -9.69 -3.54
C LEU A 2 -3.50 -8.82 -4.16
N ILE A 3 -2.62 -8.28 -3.33
CA ILE A 3 -1.43 -7.57 -3.79
C ILE A 3 -0.26 -8.55 -3.67
N GLY A 4 0.22 -9.03 -4.82
CA GLY A 4 1.46 -9.78 -4.88
C GLY A 4 2.64 -8.81 -4.70
N ILE A 5 3.33 -8.90 -3.57
CA ILE A 5 4.57 -8.14 -3.32
C ILE A 5 5.72 -9.07 -3.67
N LEU A 6 6.39 -8.78 -4.77
CA LEU A 6 7.68 -9.41 -5.09
C LEU A 6 8.77 -8.56 -4.44
N CYS A 7 9.20 -8.94 -3.23
CA CYS A 7 10.34 -8.31 -2.57
C CYS A 7 11.63 -9.05 -2.95
N LEU A 8 12.49 -8.43 -3.74
CA LEU A 8 13.91 -8.83 -3.80
C LEU A 8 14.60 -8.16 -2.60
N SER A 9 14.81 -8.90 -1.54
CA SER A 9 15.46 -8.40 -0.33
C SER A 9 16.85 -9.00 -0.17
N GLY A 10 17.85 -8.13 -0.07
CA GLY A 10 19.16 -8.50 0.45
C GLY A 10 19.09 -8.58 1.98
N VAL A 11 19.44 -9.71 2.56
CA VAL A 11 19.45 -9.92 4.02
C VAL A 11 20.86 -9.72 4.54
N VAL A 12 21.05 -8.70 5.39
CA VAL A 12 22.28 -8.54 6.18
C VAL A 12 21.97 -8.98 7.61
N THR A 13 22.51 -10.12 8.02
CA THR A 13 22.41 -10.60 9.40
C THR A 13 23.58 -10.09 10.24
N LEU A 14 23.30 -9.23 11.21
CA LEU A 14 24.26 -8.83 12.22
C LEU A 14 24.15 -9.79 13.41
N LYS A 15 25.21 -10.55 13.68
CA LYS A 15 25.34 -11.35 14.92
C LYS A 15 25.96 -10.47 16.00
N ALA A 16 25.17 -10.11 17.00
CA ALA A 16 25.68 -9.47 18.21
C ALA A 16 26.25 -10.53 19.16
N GLN A 17 27.47 -10.32 19.62
CA GLN A 17 28.20 -11.20 20.55
C GLN A 17 27.71 -11.03 21.99
N GLN A 18 27.67 -12.12 22.74
CA GLN A 18 26.99 -12.32 24.01
C GLN A 18 27.87 -11.96 25.20
N GLU A 19 27.35 -11.17 26.13
CA GLU A 19 27.89 -11.01 27.47
C GLU A 19 26.91 -11.60 28.52
N ARG A 20 27.53 -12.10 29.59
CA ARG A 20 27.01 -13.03 30.59
C ARG A 20 26.22 -12.31 31.68
N ASN A 21 25.04 -12.85 32.00
CA ASN A 21 24.29 -12.68 33.25
C ASN A 21 23.47 -11.41 33.46
N GLN A 22 22.23 -11.44 33.02
CA GLN A 22 21.19 -10.50 33.50
C GLN A 22 19.80 -11.11 33.31
N GLY A 23 19.01 -11.06 34.36
CA GLY A 23 17.59 -11.44 34.58
C GLY A 23 16.70 -12.00 33.48
N ILE A 24 15.49 -12.39 33.85
CA ILE A 24 14.46 -13.02 32.98
C ILE A 24 14.25 -12.26 31.67
N ILE A 25 14.34 -10.92 31.69
CA ILE A 25 14.19 -10.08 30.48
C ILE A 25 15.32 -10.36 29.49
N TRP A 26 16.58 -10.43 29.96
CA TRP A 26 17.73 -10.68 29.09
C TRP A 26 17.78 -12.13 28.60
N SER A 27 17.30 -13.10 29.37
CA SER A 27 17.18 -14.48 28.87
C SER A 27 16.12 -14.60 27.76
N SER A 28 15.06 -13.80 27.82
CA SER A 28 14.05 -13.72 26.77
C SER A 28 14.52 -13.04 25.49
N LEU A 29 15.54 -12.17 25.60
CA LEU A 29 16.16 -11.50 24.46
C LEU A 29 17.30 -12.33 23.81
N ARG A 30 17.68 -13.47 24.39
CA ARG A 30 18.66 -14.39 23.80
C ARG A 30 18.10 -15.05 22.55
N GLY A 31 18.93 -15.18 21.51
CA GLY A 31 18.55 -15.84 20.26
C GLY A 31 17.66 -14.99 19.36
N LEU A 32 17.66 -13.68 19.54
CA LEU A 32 17.06 -12.76 18.59
C LEU A 32 17.94 -12.60 17.35
N GLU A 33 17.34 -12.67 16.20
CA GLU A 33 17.95 -12.36 14.91
C GLU A 33 17.44 -11.03 14.42
N TYR A 34 18.34 -10.14 14.02
CA TYR A 34 18.00 -8.84 13.44
C TYR A 34 18.21 -8.90 11.94
N THR A 35 17.22 -8.42 11.20
CA THR A 35 17.25 -8.43 9.73
C THR A 35 16.87 -7.05 9.22
N VAL A 36 17.58 -6.55 8.23
CA VAL A 36 17.20 -5.35 7.48
C VAL A 36 16.92 -5.79 6.05
N LYS A 37 15.77 -5.37 5.53
CA LYS A 37 15.32 -5.68 4.17
C LYS A 37 15.10 -4.38 3.42
N ALA A 38 15.52 -4.35 2.17
CA ALA A 38 15.14 -3.32 1.21
C ALA A 38 14.47 -4.01 0.02
N GLY A 39 13.44 -3.41 -0.51
CA GLY A 39 12.68 -4.04 -1.57
C GLY A 39 11.93 -3.05 -2.45
N ILE A 40 11.36 -3.57 -3.52
CA ILE A 40 10.48 -2.85 -4.41
C ILE A 40 9.06 -3.38 -4.27
N ASN A 41 8.09 -2.49 -4.30
CA ASN A 41 6.68 -2.81 -4.24
C ASN A 41 6.04 -2.54 -5.60
N ILE A 42 5.26 -3.49 -6.08
CA ILE A 42 4.39 -3.34 -7.24
C ILE A 42 2.99 -3.71 -6.79
N GLY A 43 2.06 -2.78 -6.90
CA GLY A 43 0.72 -3.04 -6.41
C GLY A 43 -0.29 -1.99 -6.85
N GLY A 44 -1.51 -2.15 -6.41
CA GLY A 44 -2.59 -1.24 -6.69
C GLY A 44 -3.68 -1.26 -5.64
N THR A 45 -4.57 -0.31 -5.72
CA THR A 45 -5.73 -0.16 -4.85
C THR A 45 -6.99 -0.16 -5.69
N ALA A 46 -7.96 -0.97 -5.33
CA ALA A 46 -9.28 -0.94 -5.94
C ALA A 46 -10.35 -0.92 -4.85
N PRO A 47 -11.44 -0.16 -5.02
CA PRO A 47 -12.59 -0.27 -4.13
C PRO A 47 -13.26 -1.64 -4.32
N VAL A 48 -13.68 -2.25 -3.21
CA VAL A 48 -14.41 -3.53 -3.23
C VAL A 48 -15.68 -3.37 -2.40
N PRO A 49 -16.86 -3.55 -3.00
CA PRO A 49 -17.13 -3.81 -4.43
C PRO A 49 -16.82 -2.60 -5.31
N LEU A 50 -16.58 -2.87 -6.59
CA LEU A 50 -16.37 -1.80 -7.56
C LEU A 50 -17.65 -0.95 -7.68
N PRO A 51 -17.60 0.37 -7.53
CA PRO A 51 -18.75 1.25 -7.68
C PRO A 51 -19.41 1.09 -9.05
N ARG A 52 -20.73 1.11 -9.08
CA ARG A 52 -21.53 0.95 -10.32
C ARG A 52 -21.28 2.08 -11.32
N GLU A 53 -20.84 3.21 -10.84
CA GLU A 53 -20.49 4.40 -11.61
C GLU A 53 -19.24 4.19 -12.47
N ILE A 54 -18.34 3.29 -12.08
CA ILE A 54 -17.15 2.91 -12.88
C ILE A 54 -17.60 1.92 -13.95
N ARG A 55 -17.54 2.34 -15.21
CA ARG A 55 -17.99 1.55 -16.36
C ARG A 55 -16.88 0.72 -16.98
N ALA A 56 -15.68 1.28 -17.03
CA ALA A 56 -14.50 0.60 -17.55
C ALA A 56 -13.25 1.10 -16.84
N ILE A 57 -12.28 0.22 -16.68
CA ILE A 57 -10.91 0.58 -16.32
C ILE A 57 -10.12 0.50 -17.62
N ASP A 58 -9.75 1.68 -18.14
CA ASP A 58 -9.14 1.80 -19.46
C ASP A 58 -7.64 1.53 -19.41
N SER A 59 -7.00 1.86 -18.28
CA SER A 59 -5.57 1.65 -18.09
C SER A 59 -5.23 1.56 -16.61
N TYR A 60 -4.31 0.67 -16.30
CA TYR A 60 -3.71 0.55 -14.98
C TYR A 60 -2.20 0.50 -15.11
N ARG A 61 -1.51 1.40 -14.41
CA ARG A 61 -0.06 1.48 -14.36
C ARG A 61 0.41 1.42 -12.91
N PRO A 62 0.97 0.31 -12.45
CA PRO A 62 1.61 0.27 -11.14
C PRO A 62 2.84 1.16 -11.16
N THR A 63 3.00 1.96 -10.11
CA THR A 63 4.21 2.75 -9.89
C THR A 63 5.23 1.89 -9.15
N LEU A 64 6.49 1.96 -9.57
CA LEU A 64 7.57 1.33 -8.84
C LEU A 64 7.77 2.06 -7.52
N CYS A 65 7.52 1.37 -6.43
CA CYS A 65 7.63 1.89 -5.08
C CYS A 65 8.72 1.15 -4.31
N VAL A 66 9.28 1.78 -3.30
CA VAL A 66 10.34 1.20 -2.48
C VAL A 66 9.84 0.91 -1.08
N SER A 67 10.48 -0.06 -0.42
CA SER A 67 10.26 -0.36 0.99
C SER A 67 11.58 -0.66 1.69
N ILE A 68 11.65 -0.25 2.95
CA ILE A 68 12.72 -0.60 3.88
C ILE A 68 12.04 -1.17 5.12
N GLU A 69 12.53 -2.30 5.60
CA GLU A 69 11.99 -3.00 6.77
C GLU A 69 13.13 -3.44 7.68
N GLY A 70 12.99 -3.18 8.96
CA GLY A 70 13.86 -3.73 10.01
C GLY A 70 13.05 -4.71 10.85
N ASP A 71 13.55 -5.93 11.01
CA ASP A 71 12.86 -7.02 11.69
C ASP A 71 13.66 -7.56 12.86
N ILE A 72 12.92 -8.02 13.86
CA ILE A 72 13.42 -8.84 14.96
C ILE A 72 12.71 -10.18 14.88
N LYS A 73 13.48 -11.26 14.71
CA LYS A 73 13.00 -12.65 14.62
C LYS A 73 13.40 -13.41 15.87
N LYS A 74 12.51 -14.28 16.34
CA LYS A 74 12.79 -15.24 17.39
C LYS A 74 12.30 -16.60 17.00
N TRP A 75 13.22 -17.58 17.01
CA TRP A 75 12.90 -18.98 16.74
C TRP A 75 12.66 -19.73 18.04
N PHE A 76 11.75 -20.69 18.01
CA PHE A 76 11.34 -21.50 19.16
C PHE A 76 11.80 -22.94 19.01
N GLY A 77 12.05 -23.59 20.17
CA GLY A 77 12.46 -24.97 20.22
C GLY A 77 13.89 -25.24 19.72
N GLU A 78 14.36 -26.44 19.89
CA GLU A 78 15.68 -26.86 19.43
C GLU A 78 15.74 -27.05 17.91
N SER A 79 14.64 -27.49 17.30
CA SER A 79 14.51 -27.68 15.85
C SER A 79 14.46 -26.35 15.08
N LYS A 80 14.12 -25.22 15.75
CA LYS A 80 13.95 -23.91 15.15
C LYS A 80 13.03 -23.88 13.91
N GLU A 81 12.03 -24.76 13.89
CA GLU A 81 11.06 -24.83 12.79
C GLU A 81 10.05 -23.68 12.84
N TRP A 82 9.67 -23.25 14.05
CA TRP A 82 8.70 -22.19 14.28
C TRP A 82 9.35 -20.96 14.90
N GLY A 83 8.86 -19.81 14.52
CA GLY A 83 9.32 -18.54 15.05
C GLY A 83 8.27 -17.45 14.96
N MET A 84 8.61 -16.31 15.50
CA MET A 84 7.85 -15.07 15.35
C MET A 84 8.77 -13.94 14.88
N MET A 85 8.20 -13.03 14.15
CA MET A 85 8.87 -11.81 13.69
C MET A 85 7.97 -10.61 13.96
N ILE A 86 8.58 -9.55 14.46
CA ILE A 86 8.02 -8.21 14.50
C ILE A 86 8.93 -7.27 13.75
N GLY A 87 8.36 -6.38 12.96
CA GLY A 87 9.13 -5.44 12.14
C GLY A 87 8.62 -4.02 12.19
N LEU A 88 9.44 -3.15 11.64
CA LEU A 88 9.10 -1.76 11.32
C LEU A 88 9.40 -1.54 9.84
N ARG A 89 8.38 -1.19 9.07
CA ARG A 89 8.47 -1.02 7.61
C ARG A 89 8.05 0.39 7.21
N LEU A 90 8.91 1.04 6.42
CA LEU A 90 8.55 2.20 5.64
C LEU A 90 8.33 1.77 4.19
N GLU A 91 7.17 2.03 3.64
CA GLU A 91 6.84 1.61 2.29
C GLU A 91 6.03 2.67 1.54
N ASN A 92 6.35 2.82 0.26
CA ASN A 92 5.53 3.61 -0.65
C ASN A 92 4.61 2.67 -1.43
N LYS A 93 3.38 3.14 -1.70
CA LYS A 93 2.41 2.47 -2.56
C LYS A 93 1.86 3.48 -3.55
N GLY A 94 1.98 3.18 -4.82
CA GLY A 94 1.54 4.08 -5.87
C GLY A 94 0.95 3.35 -7.06
N MET A 95 0.03 4.04 -7.73
CA MET A 95 -0.54 3.61 -9.00
C MET A 95 -1.09 4.80 -9.76
N GLU A 96 -1.21 4.62 -11.06
CA GLU A 96 -1.96 5.50 -11.95
C GLU A 96 -3.02 4.69 -12.66
N THR A 97 -4.25 5.18 -12.69
CA THR A 97 -5.39 4.49 -13.32
C THR A 97 -6.17 5.46 -14.18
N LYS A 98 -6.55 5.03 -15.37
CA LYS A 98 -7.56 5.70 -16.20
C LYS A 98 -8.82 4.85 -16.19
N ALA A 99 -9.94 5.51 -16.03
CA ALA A 99 -11.24 4.84 -16.02
C ALA A 99 -12.29 5.73 -16.69
N THR A 100 -13.29 5.09 -17.25
CA THR A 100 -14.51 5.74 -17.74
C THR A 100 -15.60 5.58 -16.69
N VAL A 101 -16.16 6.70 -16.25
CA VAL A 101 -17.22 6.73 -15.24
C VAL A 101 -18.51 7.36 -15.78
N LYS A 102 -19.63 7.00 -15.17
CA LYS A 102 -20.94 7.56 -15.48
C LYS A 102 -21.65 7.95 -14.21
N ASN A 103 -22.08 9.20 -14.13
CA ASN A 103 -22.84 9.73 -13.01
C ASN A 103 -22.15 9.59 -11.65
N TYR A 104 -20.83 9.79 -11.65
CA TYR A 104 -19.99 9.70 -10.46
C TYR A 104 -20.02 11.00 -9.69
N SER A 105 -20.52 10.98 -8.46
CA SER A 105 -20.60 12.18 -7.62
C SER A 105 -19.20 12.58 -7.12
N MET A 106 -18.76 13.78 -7.50
CA MET A 106 -17.45 14.31 -7.13
C MET A 106 -17.42 15.84 -7.13
N GLU A 107 -16.40 16.38 -6.50
CA GLU A 107 -16.02 17.80 -6.57
C GLU A 107 -14.79 17.91 -7.47
N ILE A 108 -14.86 18.78 -8.46
CA ILE A 108 -13.75 19.09 -9.38
C ILE A 108 -13.35 20.56 -9.23
N ILE A 109 -12.09 20.84 -9.55
CA ILE A 109 -11.51 22.18 -9.51
C ILE A 109 -11.21 22.57 -10.95
N GLY A 110 -11.92 23.56 -11.44
CA GLY A 110 -11.72 24.11 -12.77
C GLY A 110 -10.40 24.85 -12.92
N SER A 111 -10.07 25.23 -14.14
CA SER A 111 -8.80 25.91 -14.48
C SER A 111 -8.65 27.28 -13.81
N GLY A 112 -9.74 27.92 -13.43
CA GLY A 112 -9.78 29.19 -12.68
C GLY A 112 -9.73 28.99 -11.15
N GLY A 113 -9.66 27.74 -10.64
CA GLY A 113 -9.69 27.44 -9.21
C GLY A 113 -11.09 27.35 -8.60
N GLU A 114 -12.15 27.50 -9.41
CA GLU A 114 -13.53 27.31 -8.97
C GLU A 114 -13.81 25.86 -8.66
N LYS A 115 -14.52 25.62 -7.55
CA LYS A 115 -14.95 24.30 -7.12
C LYS A 115 -16.36 24.02 -7.63
N LEU A 116 -16.49 22.96 -8.41
CA LEU A 116 -17.76 22.53 -8.97
C LEU A 116 -18.10 21.15 -8.40
N LYS A 117 -19.25 21.03 -7.74
CA LYS A 117 -19.74 19.79 -7.18
C LYS A 117 -20.91 19.27 -8.03
N GLY A 118 -20.82 17.98 -8.42
CA GLY A 118 -21.87 17.41 -9.26
C GLY A 118 -21.60 15.97 -9.63
N ASN A 119 -22.30 15.52 -10.65
CA ASN A 119 -22.19 14.16 -11.18
C ASN A 119 -21.41 14.18 -12.50
N TRP A 120 -20.22 13.60 -12.45
CA TRP A 120 -19.33 13.49 -13.59
C TRP A 120 -19.69 12.28 -14.48
N THR A 121 -19.62 12.47 -15.77
CA THR A 121 -19.67 11.41 -16.79
C THR A 121 -18.59 11.67 -17.82
N GLY A 122 -17.64 10.76 -17.95
CA GLY A 122 -16.50 10.89 -18.85
C GLY A 122 -15.27 10.15 -18.33
N GLY A 123 -14.10 10.53 -18.85
CA GLY A 123 -12.81 9.97 -18.43
C GLY A 123 -12.34 10.55 -17.11
N VAL A 124 -11.70 9.72 -16.29
CA VAL A 124 -10.98 10.12 -15.08
C VAL A 124 -9.60 9.48 -15.08
N GLN A 125 -8.59 10.27 -14.75
CA GLN A 125 -7.25 9.78 -14.48
C GLN A 125 -6.94 10.03 -13.01
N THR A 126 -6.61 8.98 -12.30
CA THR A 126 -6.31 8.99 -10.86
C THR A 126 -4.86 8.62 -10.64
N LYS A 127 -4.16 9.40 -9.83
CA LYS A 127 -2.83 9.11 -9.32
C LYS A 127 -2.90 8.94 -7.81
N VAL A 128 -2.40 7.81 -7.35
CA VAL A 128 -2.32 7.49 -5.91
C VAL A 128 -0.85 7.33 -5.56
N GLU A 129 -0.39 8.05 -4.53
CA GLU A 129 0.97 7.96 -4.00
C GLU A 129 0.91 8.10 -2.48
N ASN A 130 0.98 6.97 -1.80
CA ASN A 130 0.88 6.94 -0.35
C ASN A 130 2.15 6.38 0.27
N THR A 131 2.58 6.96 1.39
CA THR A 131 3.67 6.44 2.20
C THR A 131 3.11 5.94 3.53
N TYR A 132 3.51 4.74 3.91
CA TYR A 132 3.04 4.08 5.13
C TYR A 132 4.20 3.71 6.03
N PHE A 133 3.96 3.88 7.32
CA PHE A 133 4.71 3.25 8.38
C PHE A 133 3.91 2.03 8.86
N SER A 134 4.49 0.84 8.74
CA SER A 134 3.81 -0.42 8.98
C SER A 134 4.52 -1.23 10.06
N ILE A 135 3.75 -1.93 10.88
CA ILE A 135 4.23 -2.84 11.91
C ILE A 135 3.70 -4.23 11.61
N PRO A 136 4.45 -5.08 10.92
CA PRO A 136 4.11 -6.48 10.74
C PRO A 136 4.40 -7.29 12.00
N VAL A 137 3.50 -8.23 12.31
CA VAL A 137 3.69 -9.26 13.34
C VAL A 137 3.33 -10.60 12.70
N VAL A 138 4.32 -11.43 12.45
CA VAL A 138 4.10 -12.64 11.66
C VAL A 138 4.69 -13.89 12.35
N ALA A 139 4.01 -15.01 12.16
CA ALA A 139 4.54 -16.33 12.45
C ALA A 139 5.51 -16.72 11.33
N LEU A 140 6.58 -17.40 11.70
CA LEU A 140 7.58 -17.96 10.80
C LEU A 140 7.53 -19.47 10.86
N TYR A 141 7.63 -20.13 9.72
CA TYR A 141 7.80 -21.55 9.60
C TYR A 141 8.98 -21.88 8.69
N GLN A 142 9.99 -22.57 9.24
CA GLN A 142 11.18 -22.97 8.50
C GLN A 142 10.99 -24.38 7.93
N LEU A 143 10.82 -24.46 6.61
CA LEU A 143 10.68 -25.74 5.92
C LEU A 143 12.01 -26.51 5.85
N ASN A 144 13.08 -25.78 5.61
CA ASN A 144 14.46 -26.30 5.58
C ASN A 144 15.45 -25.15 5.80
N ASN A 145 16.75 -25.43 5.80
CA ASN A 145 17.79 -24.42 6.05
C ASN A 145 17.83 -23.26 5.06
N ARG A 146 17.11 -23.37 3.94
CA ARG A 146 17.09 -22.36 2.87
C ARG A 146 15.76 -21.67 2.67
N VAL A 147 14.66 -22.32 3.04
CA VAL A 147 13.30 -21.82 2.75
C VAL A 147 12.51 -21.68 4.04
N SER A 148 11.98 -20.51 4.25
CA SER A 148 11.03 -20.23 5.32
C SER A 148 9.80 -19.49 4.79
N PHE A 149 8.67 -19.75 5.45
CA PHE A 149 7.40 -19.08 5.20
C PHE A 149 7.09 -18.13 6.34
N SER A 150 6.39 -17.07 6.02
CA SER A 150 5.87 -16.12 7.00
C SER A 150 4.41 -15.81 6.73
N ALA A 151 3.61 -15.72 7.78
CA ALA A 151 2.22 -15.31 7.68
C ALA A 151 1.78 -14.58 8.94
N GLY A 152 0.99 -13.52 8.78
CA GLY A 152 0.45 -12.79 9.92
C GLY A 152 -0.14 -11.43 9.57
N PRO A 153 -0.70 -10.74 10.57
CA PRO A 153 -1.25 -9.42 10.42
C PRO A 153 -0.19 -8.32 10.34
N PHE A 154 -0.62 -7.18 9.85
CA PHE A 154 0.12 -5.92 9.98
C PHE A 154 -0.85 -4.77 10.24
N VAL A 155 -0.34 -3.73 10.86
CA VAL A 155 -1.00 -2.44 10.99
C VAL A 155 -0.15 -1.38 10.32
N SER A 156 -0.79 -0.38 9.70
CA SER A 156 -0.10 0.66 8.95
C SER A 156 -0.70 2.02 9.21
N PHE A 157 0.14 3.03 9.33
CA PHE A 157 -0.22 4.43 9.43
C PHE A 157 0.27 5.18 8.20
N ALA A 158 -0.62 5.90 7.53
CA ALA A 158 -0.26 6.75 6.41
C ALA A 158 0.47 7.99 6.91
N THR A 159 1.72 8.16 6.53
CA THR A 159 2.54 9.34 6.81
C THR A 159 2.40 10.38 5.71
N ASN A 160 2.21 9.94 4.48
CA ASN A 160 1.85 10.79 3.35
C ASN A 160 0.71 10.16 2.57
N ARG A 161 -0.24 10.97 2.12
CA ARG A 161 -1.43 10.56 1.37
C ARG A 161 -1.61 11.48 0.19
N ASN A 162 -1.63 10.93 -1.00
CA ASN A 162 -1.94 11.64 -2.22
C ASN A 162 -2.91 10.80 -3.04
N PHE A 163 -4.11 11.32 -3.24
CA PHE A 163 -5.13 10.78 -4.11
C PHE A 163 -5.67 11.93 -4.95
N SER A 164 -5.03 12.17 -6.07
CA SER A 164 -5.34 13.30 -6.95
C SER A 164 -5.49 12.82 -8.39
N GLY A 165 -6.01 13.70 -9.22
CA GLY A 165 -6.17 13.39 -10.62
C GLY A 165 -6.85 14.50 -11.39
N TYR A 166 -7.30 14.16 -12.58
CA TYR A 166 -8.07 15.05 -13.41
C TYR A 166 -9.16 14.31 -14.19
N VAL A 167 -10.18 15.05 -14.55
CA VAL A 167 -11.26 14.60 -15.41
C VAL A 167 -11.08 15.17 -16.82
N TYR A 168 -11.48 14.41 -17.84
CA TYR A 168 -11.32 14.74 -19.24
C TYR A 168 -12.41 14.10 -20.10
N ASP A 169 -12.66 14.68 -21.26
CA ASP A 169 -13.57 14.17 -22.28
C ASP A 169 -14.94 13.75 -21.71
N GLY A 170 -15.62 14.72 -21.11
CA GLY A 170 -16.87 14.44 -20.46
C GLY A 170 -17.63 15.69 -20.06
N TYR A 171 -18.57 15.50 -19.14
CA TYR A 171 -19.38 16.59 -18.60
C TYR A 171 -19.71 16.39 -17.12
N LEU A 172 -19.81 17.51 -16.41
CA LEU A 172 -20.37 17.59 -15.07
C LEU A 172 -21.82 18.06 -15.13
N ARG A 173 -22.70 17.42 -14.38
CA ARG A 173 -24.04 17.94 -14.09
C ARG A 173 -24.08 18.43 -12.66
N GLU A 174 -24.40 19.72 -12.49
CA GLU A 174 -24.47 20.32 -11.17
C GLU A 174 -25.67 19.76 -10.37
N ILE A 175 -25.47 19.57 -9.07
CA ILE A 175 -26.49 19.23 -8.06
C ILE A 175 -27.10 17.85 -8.27
N ASN A 176 -27.59 17.50 -9.46
CA ASN A 176 -28.29 16.25 -9.73
C ASN A 176 -28.03 15.76 -11.17
N PRO A 177 -28.41 14.50 -11.52
CA PRO A 177 -28.16 13.95 -12.85
C PRO A 177 -28.86 14.65 -14.02
N THR A 178 -29.79 15.56 -13.75
CA THR A 178 -30.55 16.33 -14.75
C THR A 178 -30.23 17.83 -14.71
N GLY A 179 -29.29 18.25 -13.84
CA GLY A 179 -28.89 19.65 -13.67
C GLY A 179 -28.13 20.24 -14.86
N THR A 180 -27.71 21.49 -14.71
CA THR A 180 -26.92 22.22 -15.71
C THR A 180 -25.67 21.43 -16.10
N LYS A 181 -25.44 21.35 -17.40
CA LYS A 181 -24.34 20.58 -17.97
C LYS A 181 -23.15 21.50 -18.27
N VAL A 182 -22.00 21.20 -17.66
CA VAL A 182 -20.71 21.83 -17.96
C VAL A 182 -19.86 20.82 -18.70
N GLU A 183 -19.45 21.13 -19.92
CA GLU A 183 -18.67 20.24 -20.77
C GLU A 183 -17.17 20.50 -20.64
N PHE A 184 -16.42 19.39 -20.68
CA PHE A 184 -14.95 19.38 -20.66
C PHE A 184 -14.47 18.52 -21.84
N SER A 185 -13.80 19.14 -22.81
CA SER A 185 -13.30 18.45 -23.99
C SER A 185 -11.93 18.97 -24.41
N GLY A 186 -11.13 18.12 -25.04
CA GLY A 186 -9.79 18.47 -25.50
C GLY A 186 -8.84 18.82 -24.34
N ASP A 187 -8.29 20.03 -24.39
CA ASP A 187 -7.34 20.50 -23.36
C ASP A 187 -8.04 21.04 -22.09
N ASN A 188 -9.35 21.20 -22.12
CA ASN A 188 -10.12 21.64 -20.96
C ASN A 188 -10.30 20.47 -19.98
N ARG A 189 -9.48 20.47 -18.93
CA ARG A 189 -9.46 19.45 -17.86
C ARG A 189 -9.73 20.11 -16.52
N ALA A 190 -10.39 19.41 -15.63
CA ALA A 190 -10.52 19.85 -14.25
C ALA A 190 -9.81 18.85 -13.33
N SER A 191 -9.16 19.38 -12.31
CA SER A 191 -8.47 18.56 -11.33
C SER A 191 -9.39 18.17 -10.18
N TYR A 192 -9.00 17.14 -9.43
CA TYR A 192 -9.62 16.79 -8.15
C TYR A 192 -8.57 16.29 -7.18
N ASP A 193 -8.86 16.45 -5.89
CA ASP A 193 -8.00 16.00 -4.81
C ASP A 193 -8.86 15.41 -3.68
N PHE A 194 -8.67 14.14 -3.39
CA PHE A 194 -9.32 13.42 -2.30
C PHE A 194 -8.33 12.93 -1.25
N SER A 195 -7.13 13.50 -1.21
CA SER A 195 -6.06 13.08 -0.29
C SER A 195 -6.50 13.13 1.17
N ASP A 196 -7.29 14.13 1.55
CA ASP A 196 -7.80 14.28 2.91
C ASP A 196 -8.83 13.22 3.31
N ASN A 197 -9.52 12.63 2.34
CA ASN A 197 -10.53 11.61 2.57
C ASN A 197 -9.95 10.22 2.78
N LEU A 198 -8.65 10.04 2.56
CA LEU A 198 -8.00 8.75 2.76
C LEU A 198 -7.84 8.42 4.25
N ARG A 199 -8.11 7.18 4.61
CA ARG A 199 -7.92 6.68 5.97
C ARG A 199 -6.44 6.70 6.34
N LYS A 200 -6.13 7.24 7.53
CA LYS A 200 -4.77 7.27 8.07
C LYS A 200 -4.33 5.91 8.59
N PHE A 201 -5.26 5.10 9.05
CA PHE A 201 -4.99 3.79 9.63
C PHE A 201 -5.50 2.67 8.72
N GLN A 202 -4.67 1.65 8.52
CA GLN A 202 -4.98 0.43 7.78
C GLN A 202 -4.51 -0.78 8.57
N TRP A 203 -5.13 -1.89 8.34
CA TRP A 203 -4.69 -3.19 8.80
C TRP A 203 -4.92 -4.24 7.70
N GLY A 204 -4.18 -5.32 7.78
CA GLY A 204 -4.29 -6.38 6.81
C GLY A 204 -3.53 -7.62 7.24
N ALA A 205 -3.49 -8.60 6.35
CA ALA A 205 -2.68 -9.79 6.51
C ALA A 205 -1.66 -9.89 5.38
N GLN A 206 -0.52 -10.49 5.68
CA GLN A 206 0.54 -10.74 4.72
C GLN A 206 0.98 -12.20 4.79
N ILE A 207 1.42 -12.71 3.66
CA ILE A 207 2.12 -13.97 3.53
C ILE A 207 3.41 -13.73 2.76
N GLY A 208 4.46 -14.45 3.09
CA GLY A 208 5.75 -14.29 2.43
C GLY A 208 6.55 -15.58 2.43
N THR A 209 7.51 -15.63 1.54
CA THR A 209 8.51 -16.68 1.46
C THR A 209 9.88 -16.03 1.44
N GLU A 210 10.78 -16.53 2.28
CA GLU A 210 12.19 -16.11 2.32
C GLU A 210 13.05 -17.29 1.86
N TRP A 211 13.91 -17.03 0.90
CA TRP A 211 14.87 -18.01 0.39
C TRP A 211 16.28 -17.52 0.61
N LYS A 212 17.09 -18.35 1.30
CA LYS A 212 18.51 -18.09 1.53
C LYS A 212 19.31 -18.70 0.38
N ALA A 213 19.94 -17.84 -0.42
CA ALA A 213 20.71 -18.26 -1.58
C ALA A 213 22.06 -18.89 -1.22
N PHE A 214 22.61 -18.56 -0.03
CA PHE A 214 23.91 -19.03 0.46
C PHE A 214 23.84 -19.44 1.92
#